data_bf0a9a708d49d2151d7b1f5381b19592
#
_entry.id   bf0a9a708d49d2151d7b1f5381b19592
#
_cell.length_a   1.000
_cell.length_b   1.000
_cell.length_c   1.000
_cell.angle_alpha   90.00
_cell.angle_beta   90.00
_cell.angle_gamma   90.00
#
_symmetry.space_group_name_H-M   'P 1'
#
loop_
_entity.id
_entity.type
_entity.pdbx_description
1 polymer ?
#
loop_
_entity_poly.entity_id
_entity_poly.type
_entity_poly.pdbx_seq_one_letter_code
_entity_poly.pdbx_strand_id
1 'polypeptide(L)'
;MPYCGEQISDKAKSCVHCGVSLQPEEKMICEECGAELEGGIEICPACGCPVAKSGEEATDVPQQVEVTGVRMTKKAKKIVLLVGGAIILIAAVILGIGMIQKKKAADEAQKAKKEYAANLKTITYTMLDASGIAEGCGNLIKSVWSNSIYEESDEETDEYTKEDGYFVSDFNEALGNLFADSAFSNKVKSVSEKQDTVNSLLKKLNNPPQEYKEAYDKMKEFYDAYITLSNLATSPSGNLQTYSNSFSEADTKVMNCYKAMQVYLEE
;
A
#
# COMPACT_ATOMS: atom_id res chain seq x y z
N MET A 1 21.73 12.17 -57.86
CA MET A 1 21.43 12.50 -56.44
C MET A 1 19.93 12.45 -56.20
N PRO A 2 19.43 11.82 -55.17
CA PRO A 2 17.97 11.74 -54.90
C PRO A 2 17.36 13.06 -54.50
N TYR A 3 18.18 14.05 -54.09
CA TYR A 3 17.65 15.32 -53.57
C TYR A 3 17.75 16.51 -54.55
N CYS A 4 18.76 16.64 -55.41
CA CYS A 4 18.92 17.77 -56.30
C CYS A 4 19.18 17.38 -57.79
N GLY A 5 19.24 16.09 -58.12
CA GLY A 5 19.39 15.59 -59.50
C GLY A 5 20.78 15.79 -60.13
N GLU A 6 21.69 16.46 -59.48
CA GLU A 6 23.03 16.74 -60.05
C GLU A 6 23.99 15.58 -59.90
N GLN A 7 24.91 15.40 -60.86
CA GLN A 7 25.97 14.40 -60.82
C GLN A 7 27.14 14.89 -59.99
N ILE A 8 27.56 14.11 -59.03
CA ILE A 8 28.74 14.38 -58.20
C ILE A 8 29.67 13.15 -58.20
N SER A 9 30.91 13.35 -57.76
CA SER A 9 31.89 12.27 -57.66
C SER A 9 31.45 11.22 -56.63
N ASP A 10 31.67 9.94 -56.92
CA ASP A 10 31.36 8.80 -56.04
C ASP A 10 32.06 8.85 -54.67
N LYS A 11 33.08 9.72 -54.52
CA LYS A 11 33.85 9.93 -53.27
C LYS A 11 33.50 11.24 -52.56
N ALA A 12 32.48 11.95 -53.00
CA ALA A 12 32.10 13.21 -52.40
C ALA A 12 31.41 12.98 -51.03
N LYS A 13 31.89 13.65 -49.98
CA LYS A 13 31.34 13.54 -48.61
C LYS A 13 30.12 14.42 -48.43
N SER A 14 29.93 15.43 -49.28
CA SER A 14 28.74 16.29 -49.30
C SER A 14 28.48 16.76 -50.74
N CYS A 15 27.22 17.11 -51.04
CA CYS A 15 26.86 17.67 -52.33
C CYS A 15 27.23 19.15 -52.39
N VAL A 16 28.06 19.57 -53.33
CA VAL A 16 28.48 20.97 -53.50
C VAL A 16 27.37 21.88 -53.96
N HIS A 17 26.27 21.36 -54.50
CA HIS A 17 25.12 22.13 -55.02
C HIS A 17 24.02 22.36 -54.02
N CYS A 18 23.74 21.37 -53.13
CA CYS A 18 22.66 21.49 -52.13
C CYS A 18 23.12 21.30 -50.67
N GLY A 19 24.40 21.08 -50.41
CA GLY A 19 24.97 20.98 -49.06
C GLY A 19 24.65 19.69 -48.28
N VAL A 20 23.89 18.73 -48.87
CA VAL A 20 23.49 17.49 -48.17
C VAL A 20 24.71 16.60 -47.97
N SER A 21 24.91 16.12 -46.71
CA SER A 21 25.93 15.17 -46.35
C SER A 21 25.61 13.78 -46.92
N LEU A 22 26.59 13.10 -47.46
CA LEU A 22 26.47 11.79 -48.08
C LEU A 22 27.12 10.66 -47.25
N GLN A 23 27.62 11.00 -46.07
CA GLN A 23 28.13 9.99 -45.17
C GLN A 23 26.98 9.32 -44.45
N PRO A 24 26.91 7.98 -44.35
CA PRO A 24 25.97 7.34 -43.46
C PRO A 24 26.26 7.83 -42.04
N GLU A 25 25.23 8.30 -41.31
CA GLU A 25 25.34 8.59 -39.90
C GLU A 25 25.63 7.26 -39.20
N GLU A 26 26.86 7.11 -38.68
CA GLU A 26 27.17 5.99 -37.81
C GLU A 26 26.37 6.15 -36.53
N LYS A 27 25.31 5.38 -36.39
CA LYS A 27 24.56 5.29 -35.16
C LYS A 27 25.44 4.69 -34.08
N MET A 28 25.79 5.46 -33.08
CA MET A 28 26.51 4.98 -31.92
C MET A 28 25.53 4.32 -30.97
N ILE A 29 25.94 3.21 -30.38
CA ILE A 29 25.13 2.49 -29.36
C ILE A 29 25.86 2.64 -28.04
N CYS A 30 25.12 2.96 -26.98
CA CYS A 30 25.67 3.00 -25.64
C CYS A 30 26.11 1.58 -25.21
N GLU A 31 27.38 1.40 -24.88
CA GLU A 31 27.94 0.09 -24.48
C GLU A 31 27.32 -0.43 -23.17
N GLU A 32 26.81 0.45 -22.28
CA GLU A 32 26.27 0.08 -20.98
C GLU A 32 24.78 -0.30 -21.02
N CYS A 33 23.96 0.36 -21.86
CA CYS A 33 22.52 0.14 -21.87
C CYS A 33 21.92 -0.22 -23.23
N GLY A 34 22.72 -0.23 -24.31
CA GLY A 34 22.27 -0.56 -25.66
C GLY A 34 21.39 0.49 -26.34
N ALA A 35 21.22 1.69 -25.78
CA ALA A 35 20.42 2.75 -26.40
C ALA A 35 21.12 3.35 -27.62
N GLU A 36 20.38 3.61 -28.71
CA GLU A 36 20.90 4.34 -29.88
C GLU A 36 21.13 5.81 -29.49
N LEU A 37 22.32 6.32 -29.85
CA LEU A 37 22.75 7.68 -29.51
C LEU A 37 22.97 8.47 -30.80
N GLU A 38 22.59 9.74 -30.79
CA GLU A 38 22.95 10.68 -31.85
C GLU A 38 24.39 11.13 -31.70
N GLY A 39 25.07 11.36 -32.83
CA GLY A 39 26.51 11.68 -32.83
C GLY A 39 26.82 12.96 -32.06
N GLY A 40 27.82 12.92 -31.18
CA GLY A 40 28.30 14.09 -30.43
C GLY A 40 27.83 14.20 -29.00
N ILE A 41 27.08 13.22 -28.48
CA ILE A 41 26.60 13.20 -27.10
C ILE A 41 27.73 12.67 -26.18
N GLU A 42 28.02 13.40 -25.11
CA GLU A 42 29.05 13.03 -24.11
C GLU A 42 28.50 12.17 -22.97
N ILE A 43 27.18 12.21 -22.73
CA ILE A 43 26.50 11.46 -21.67
C ILE A 43 25.24 10.80 -22.26
N CYS A 44 25.08 9.51 -22.09
CA CYS A 44 23.89 8.80 -22.56
C CYS A 44 22.62 9.30 -21.85
N PRO A 45 21.59 9.78 -22.56
CA PRO A 45 20.36 10.29 -21.94
C PRO A 45 19.49 9.20 -21.30
N ALA A 46 19.72 7.94 -21.66
CA ALA A 46 18.95 6.80 -21.14
C ALA A 46 19.49 6.25 -19.82
N CYS A 47 20.81 6.23 -19.62
CA CYS A 47 21.43 5.63 -18.44
C CYS A 47 22.38 6.58 -17.68
N GLY A 48 22.70 7.76 -18.23
CA GLY A 48 23.60 8.73 -17.58
C GLY A 48 25.09 8.36 -17.64
N CYS A 49 25.48 7.30 -18.37
CA CYS A 49 26.88 6.93 -18.50
C CYS A 49 27.61 7.79 -19.54
N PRO A 50 28.92 8.10 -19.33
CA PRO A 50 29.73 8.80 -20.33
C PRO A 50 29.96 7.93 -21.57
N VAL A 51 29.83 8.56 -22.76
CA VAL A 51 30.06 7.88 -24.06
C VAL A 51 31.47 8.16 -24.52
N ALA A 52 32.26 7.10 -24.73
CA ALA A 52 33.61 7.21 -25.23
C ALA A 52 33.61 7.72 -26.69
N LYS A 53 34.38 8.77 -26.99
CA LYS A 53 34.59 9.25 -28.36
C LYS A 53 35.47 8.26 -29.13
N SER A 54 34.89 7.51 -30.04
CA SER A 54 35.66 6.72 -30.99
C SER A 54 36.20 7.64 -32.08
N GLY A 55 37.50 7.81 -32.12
CA GLY A 55 38.16 8.39 -33.28
C GLY A 55 39.26 9.41 -33.01
N GLU A 56 40.35 9.00 -32.45
CA GLU A 56 41.68 9.52 -32.79
C GLU A 56 42.68 8.38 -32.72
N GLU A 57 43.11 7.88 -33.91
CA GLU A 57 44.34 7.10 -34.05
C GLU A 57 45.52 7.98 -33.70
N ALA A 58 46.02 7.84 -32.47
CA ALA A 58 47.34 8.31 -32.15
C ALA A 58 48.34 7.20 -32.44
N THR A 59 48.97 7.26 -33.61
CA THR A 59 50.27 6.65 -33.82
C THR A 59 51.24 7.36 -32.91
N ASP A 60 51.58 6.78 -31.78
CA ASP A 60 52.78 7.16 -31.08
C ASP A 60 53.51 5.93 -30.55
N VAL A 61 54.78 5.92 -30.94
CA VAL A 61 55.81 4.92 -30.60
C VAL A 61 55.99 4.95 -29.08
N PRO A 62 56.11 3.83 -28.38
CA PRO A 62 56.32 3.88 -26.93
C PRO A 62 57.76 4.38 -26.65
N GLN A 63 57.88 5.67 -26.35
CA GLN A 63 59.03 6.16 -25.61
C GLN A 63 58.94 5.59 -24.18
N GLN A 64 59.84 4.65 -23.89
CA GLN A 64 60.12 4.30 -22.49
C GLN A 64 60.59 5.52 -21.74
N VAL A 65 59.66 6.18 -21.05
CA VAL A 65 60.04 7.13 -20.02
C VAL A 65 60.42 6.29 -18.79
N GLU A 66 61.72 6.12 -18.60
CA GLU A 66 62.25 5.71 -17.28
C GLU A 66 61.74 6.73 -16.27
N VAL A 67 60.72 6.36 -15.49
CA VAL A 67 60.29 7.11 -14.30
C VAL A 67 61.40 6.94 -13.25
N THR A 68 62.43 7.78 -13.40
CA THR A 68 63.38 7.99 -12.30
C THR A 68 62.57 8.47 -11.11
N GLY A 69 62.50 7.64 -10.06
CA GLY A 69 61.70 7.80 -8.89
C GLY A 69 61.69 9.25 -8.35
N VAL A 70 60.52 9.84 -8.36
CA VAL A 70 60.27 11.14 -7.73
C VAL A 70 60.65 11.05 -6.25
N ARG A 71 61.84 11.54 -5.90
CA ARG A 71 62.30 11.67 -4.52
C ARG A 71 61.49 12.77 -3.85
N MET A 72 60.31 12.39 -3.35
CA MET A 72 59.50 13.30 -2.55
C MET A 72 60.30 13.81 -1.33
N THR A 73 60.33 15.12 -1.17
CA THR A 73 60.98 15.74 -0.01
C THR A 73 60.27 15.29 1.29
N LYS A 74 61.00 15.27 2.40
CA LYS A 74 60.40 14.87 3.70
C LYS A 74 59.13 15.66 4.06
N LYS A 75 59.02 16.93 3.61
CA LYS A 75 57.82 17.76 3.76
C LYS A 75 56.67 17.30 2.88
N ALA A 76 56.90 16.96 1.61
CA ALA A 76 55.91 16.46 0.70
C ALA A 76 55.35 15.10 1.16
N LYS A 77 56.17 14.19 1.67
CA LYS A 77 55.72 12.92 2.26
C LYS A 77 54.78 13.13 3.45
N LYS A 78 55.08 14.12 4.36
CA LYS A 78 54.20 14.44 5.49
C LYS A 78 52.86 15.02 5.05
N ILE A 79 52.85 15.88 4.03
CA ILE A 79 51.61 16.44 3.45
C ILE A 79 50.74 15.35 2.80
N VAL A 80 51.31 14.46 1.99
CA VAL A 80 50.60 13.35 1.40
C VAL A 80 50.02 12.40 2.46
N LEU A 81 50.75 12.14 3.52
CA LEU A 81 50.29 11.30 4.63
C LEU A 81 49.15 11.96 5.43
N LEU A 82 49.23 13.28 5.65
CA LEU A 82 48.15 14.04 6.32
C LEU A 82 46.90 14.16 5.47
N VAL A 83 47.03 14.44 4.17
CA VAL A 83 45.91 14.53 3.24
C VAL A 83 45.26 13.15 3.03
N GLY A 84 46.09 12.11 2.85
CA GLY A 84 45.60 10.73 2.75
C GLY A 84 44.86 10.28 4.03
N GLY A 85 45.41 10.58 5.20
CA GLY A 85 44.77 10.33 6.49
C GLY A 85 43.45 11.05 6.65
N ALA A 86 43.37 12.33 6.26
CA ALA A 86 42.14 13.11 6.29
C ALA A 86 41.05 12.54 5.36
N ILE A 87 41.40 12.10 4.14
CA ILE A 87 40.46 11.47 3.20
C ILE A 87 39.91 10.16 3.77
N ILE A 88 40.76 9.34 4.39
CA ILE A 88 40.33 8.07 5.00
C ILE A 88 39.39 8.36 6.20
N LEU A 89 39.64 9.34 7.01
CA LEU A 89 38.78 9.73 8.12
C LEU A 89 37.44 10.25 7.64
N ILE A 90 37.41 11.07 6.60
CA ILE A 90 36.14 11.56 6.00
C ILE A 90 35.35 10.39 5.42
N ALA A 91 35.99 9.47 4.72
CA ALA A 91 35.33 8.27 4.17
C ALA A 91 34.76 7.38 5.30
N ALA A 92 35.52 7.20 6.40
CA ALA A 92 35.05 6.44 7.57
C ALA A 92 33.84 7.10 8.25
N VAL A 93 33.82 8.45 8.36
CA VAL A 93 32.71 9.21 8.92
C VAL A 93 31.46 9.08 8.02
N ILE A 94 31.61 9.21 6.70
CA ILE A 94 30.51 9.06 5.74
C ILE A 94 29.90 7.64 5.80
N LEU A 95 30.74 6.60 5.83
CA LEU A 95 30.31 5.22 6.01
C LEU A 95 29.62 4.99 7.35
N GLY A 96 30.14 5.56 8.43
CA GLY A 96 29.54 5.50 9.77
C GLY A 96 28.15 6.15 9.82
N ILE A 97 28.01 7.33 9.24
CA ILE A 97 26.70 8.03 9.14
C ILE A 97 25.71 7.18 8.30
N GLY A 98 26.16 6.62 7.19
CA GLY A 98 25.32 5.75 6.34
C GLY A 98 24.84 4.50 7.08
N MET A 99 25.69 3.86 7.90
CA MET A 99 25.32 2.71 8.72
C MET A 99 24.31 3.08 9.81
N ILE A 100 24.49 4.21 10.48
CA ILE A 100 23.56 4.71 11.50
C ILE A 100 22.21 5.04 10.91
N GLN A 101 22.17 5.67 9.73
CA GLN A 101 20.93 5.99 9.03
C GLN A 101 20.20 4.72 8.58
N LYS A 102 20.92 3.74 8.03
CA LYS A 102 20.34 2.43 7.66
C LYS A 102 19.75 1.70 8.87
N LYS A 103 20.46 1.70 9.99
CA LYS A 103 19.98 1.09 11.23
C LYS A 103 18.72 1.78 11.74
N LYS A 104 18.71 3.12 11.81
CA LYS A 104 17.52 3.88 12.21
C LYS A 104 16.32 3.59 11.29
N ALA A 105 16.50 3.61 9.98
CA ALA A 105 15.45 3.30 9.02
C ALA A 105 14.92 1.85 9.19
N ALA A 106 15.79 0.88 9.47
CA ALA A 106 15.39 -0.50 9.75
C ALA A 106 14.59 -0.61 11.06
N ASP A 107 15.04 0.08 12.13
CA ASP A 107 14.36 0.08 13.42
C ASP A 107 12.97 0.76 13.32
N GLU A 108 12.87 1.87 12.58
CA GLU A 108 11.59 2.56 12.30
C GLU A 108 10.65 1.70 11.47
N ALA A 109 11.16 1.02 10.43
CA ALA A 109 10.38 0.09 9.62
C ALA A 109 9.85 -1.08 10.45
N GLN A 110 10.68 -1.65 11.33
CA GLN A 110 10.27 -2.73 12.22
C GLN A 110 9.22 -2.29 13.25
N LYS A 111 9.37 -1.06 13.78
CA LYS A 111 8.38 -0.46 14.68
C LYS A 111 7.05 -0.25 13.97
N ALA A 112 7.07 0.30 12.76
CA ALA A 112 5.87 0.50 11.94
C ALA A 112 5.15 -0.83 11.63
N LYS A 113 5.88 -1.90 11.33
CA LYS A 113 5.31 -3.24 11.12
C LYS A 113 4.63 -3.78 12.38
N LYS A 114 5.26 -3.67 13.55
CA LYS A 114 4.66 -4.08 14.82
C LYS A 114 3.40 -3.28 15.15
N GLU A 115 3.41 -1.99 14.90
CA GLU A 115 2.25 -1.12 15.09
C GLU A 115 1.11 -1.49 14.11
N TYR A 116 1.46 -1.80 12.85
CA TYR A 116 0.50 -2.26 11.86
C TYR A 116 -0.16 -3.58 12.29
N ALA A 117 0.63 -4.57 12.71
CA ALA A 117 0.12 -5.85 13.22
C ALA A 117 -0.81 -5.66 14.43
N ALA A 118 -0.41 -4.80 15.39
CA ALA A 118 -1.22 -4.49 16.55
C ALA A 118 -2.55 -3.82 16.17
N ASN A 119 -2.55 -2.88 15.24
CA ASN A 119 -3.76 -2.24 14.74
C ASN A 119 -4.65 -3.23 13.97
N LEU A 120 -4.08 -4.12 13.16
CA LEU A 120 -4.81 -5.16 12.45
C LEU A 120 -5.50 -6.12 13.45
N LYS A 121 -4.80 -6.52 14.47
CA LYS A 121 -5.35 -7.35 15.57
C LYS A 121 -6.48 -6.62 16.30
N THR A 122 -6.27 -5.36 16.64
CA THR A 122 -7.25 -4.55 17.36
C THR A 122 -8.53 -4.35 16.55
N ILE A 123 -8.43 -3.98 15.26
CA ILE A 123 -9.61 -3.79 14.41
C ILE A 123 -10.40 -5.09 14.25
N THR A 124 -9.71 -6.22 14.04
CA THR A 124 -10.34 -7.53 13.87
C THR A 124 -11.15 -7.92 15.10
N TYR A 125 -10.59 -7.79 16.30
CA TYR A 125 -11.32 -8.11 17.53
C TYR A 125 -12.42 -7.08 17.88
N THR A 126 -12.23 -5.80 17.51
CA THR A 126 -13.28 -4.79 17.68
C THR A 126 -14.49 -5.09 16.80
N MET A 127 -14.25 -5.50 15.53
CA MET A 127 -15.32 -5.92 14.62
C MET A 127 -16.02 -7.18 15.13
N LEU A 128 -15.27 -8.17 15.61
CA LEU A 128 -15.84 -9.41 16.15
C LEU A 128 -16.75 -9.12 17.36
N ASP A 129 -16.28 -8.34 18.32
CA ASP A 129 -17.03 -7.96 19.51
C ASP A 129 -18.30 -7.17 19.16
N ALA A 130 -18.19 -6.20 18.26
CA ALA A 130 -19.34 -5.45 17.76
C ALA A 130 -20.33 -6.34 16.99
N SER A 131 -19.84 -7.31 16.23
CA SER A 131 -20.68 -8.29 15.52
C SER A 131 -21.46 -9.18 16.48
N GLY A 132 -20.87 -9.59 17.60
CA GLY A 132 -21.58 -10.36 18.64
C GLY A 132 -22.72 -9.56 19.29
N ILE A 133 -22.51 -8.25 19.52
CA ILE A 133 -23.59 -7.37 20.00
C ILE A 133 -24.68 -7.22 18.93
N ALA A 134 -24.28 -7.01 17.67
CA ALA A 134 -25.21 -6.87 16.55
C ALA A 134 -26.02 -8.16 16.31
N GLU A 135 -25.39 -9.34 16.45
CA GLU A 135 -26.06 -10.64 16.39
C GLU A 135 -27.16 -10.75 17.47
N GLY A 136 -26.82 -10.41 18.71
CA GLY A 136 -27.81 -10.41 19.80
C GLY A 136 -28.96 -9.45 19.54
N CYS A 137 -28.70 -8.24 19.03
CA CYS A 137 -29.75 -7.28 18.64
C CYS A 137 -30.61 -7.83 17.52
N GLY A 138 -30.02 -8.36 16.45
CA GLY A 138 -30.77 -8.86 15.30
C GLY A 138 -31.60 -10.10 15.62
N ASN A 139 -31.12 -10.98 16.50
CA ASN A 139 -31.92 -12.11 16.97
C ASN A 139 -33.14 -11.65 17.74
N LEU A 140 -33.00 -10.67 18.66
CA LEU A 140 -34.13 -10.11 19.41
C LEU A 140 -35.10 -9.38 18.48
N ILE A 141 -34.63 -8.61 17.51
CA ILE A 141 -35.47 -7.98 16.47
C ILE A 141 -36.30 -9.04 15.74
N LYS A 142 -35.70 -10.16 15.31
CA LYS A 142 -36.42 -11.26 14.63
C LYS A 142 -37.48 -11.87 15.54
N SER A 143 -37.14 -12.14 16.79
CA SER A 143 -38.09 -12.71 17.75
C SER A 143 -39.28 -11.77 18.01
N VAL A 144 -39.04 -10.50 18.31
CA VAL A 144 -40.10 -9.49 18.53
C VAL A 144 -40.96 -9.34 17.27
N TRP A 145 -40.37 -9.26 16.11
CA TRP A 145 -41.07 -9.14 14.85
C TRP A 145 -41.95 -10.36 14.54
N SER A 146 -41.41 -11.57 14.72
CA SER A 146 -42.11 -12.85 14.51
C SER A 146 -43.27 -12.98 15.51
N ASN A 147 -42.97 -12.81 16.82
CA ASN A 147 -43.94 -13.02 17.88
C ASN A 147 -45.10 -12.01 17.82
N SER A 148 -44.82 -10.79 17.36
CA SER A 148 -45.86 -9.79 17.11
C SER A 148 -46.78 -10.18 15.93
N ILE A 149 -46.25 -10.76 14.84
CA ILE A 149 -47.06 -11.16 13.66
C ILE A 149 -47.89 -12.41 13.94
N TYR A 150 -47.29 -13.38 14.64
CA TYR A 150 -47.94 -14.68 14.87
C TYR A 150 -48.64 -14.77 16.24
N GLU A 151 -48.63 -13.69 17.02
CA GLU A 151 -49.23 -13.62 18.37
C GLU A 151 -48.69 -14.76 19.28
N GLU A 152 -47.34 -14.98 19.21
CA GLU A 152 -46.67 -15.97 20.03
C GLU A 152 -46.13 -15.35 21.32
N SER A 153 -46.56 -15.87 22.48
CA SER A 153 -46.08 -15.42 23.80
C SER A 153 -44.72 -16.00 24.10
N ASP A 154 -43.80 -15.13 24.50
CA ASP A 154 -42.46 -15.44 24.90
C ASP A 154 -41.99 -14.46 25.97
N GLU A 155 -41.44 -14.97 27.10
CA GLU A 155 -41.07 -14.13 28.26
C GLU A 155 -40.08 -13.02 27.89
N GLU A 156 -39.18 -13.28 26.89
CA GLU A 156 -38.19 -12.30 26.44
C GLU A 156 -38.77 -11.19 25.55
N THR A 157 -39.90 -11.47 24.88
CA THR A 157 -40.47 -10.54 23.89
C THR A 157 -41.82 -9.92 24.31
N ASP A 158 -42.51 -10.52 25.29
CA ASP A 158 -43.85 -10.08 25.71
C ASP A 158 -43.86 -8.62 26.16
N GLU A 159 -42.79 -8.10 26.73
CA GLU A 159 -42.67 -6.70 27.13
C GLU A 159 -42.71 -5.72 25.95
N TYR A 160 -42.36 -6.17 24.72
CA TYR A 160 -42.38 -5.36 23.50
C TYR A 160 -43.62 -5.60 22.64
N THR A 161 -44.14 -6.86 22.69
CA THR A 161 -45.20 -7.32 21.78
C THR A 161 -46.58 -7.19 22.40
N LYS A 162 -46.68 -6.87 23.70
CA LYS A 162 -47.98 -6.76 24.42
C LYS A 162 -48.12 -5.45 25.18
N GLU A 163 -49.38 -4.96 25.23
CA GLU A 163 -49.85 -3.88 26.10
C GLU A 163 -51.10 -4.35 26.86
N ASP A 164 -51.13 -4.16 28.16
CA ASP A 164 -52.21 -4.65 29.05
C ASP A 164 -52.55 -6.14 28.90
N GLY A 165 -51.54 -6.98 28.51
CA GLY A 165 -51.69 -8.41 28.32
C GLY A 165 -52.20 -8.85 26.96
N TYR A 166 -52.47 -7.93 26.05
CA TYR A 166 -52.90 -8.19 24.67
C TYR A 166 -51.77 -7.84 23.67
N PHE A 167 -51.68 -8.58 22.58
CA PHE A 167 -50.73 -8.24 21.51
C PHE A 167 -51.02 -6.88 20.91
N VAL A 168 -49.97 -6.10 20.65
CA VAL A 168 -50.07 -4.83 19.94
C VAL A 168 -50.57 -5.06 18.51
N SER A 169 -51.26 -4.08 17.94
CA SER A 169 -51.98 -4.23 16.67
C SER A 169 -51.05 -4.32 15.44
N ASP A 170 -49.81 -3.86 15.56
CA ASP A 170 -48.85 -3.74 14.46
C ASP A 170 -47.43 -4.09 14.93
N PHE A 171 -46.77 -4.90 14.14
CA PHE A 171 -45.37 -5.26 14.41
C PHE A 171 -44.41 -4.05 14.44
N ASN A 172 -44.76 -2.94 13.75
CA ASN A 172 -43.96 -1.73 13.83
C ASN A 172 -44.07 -1.08 15.24
N GLU A 173 -45.19 -1.22 15.90
CA GLU A 173 -45.36 -0.79 17.30
C GLU A 173 -44.50 -1.63 18.24
N ALA A 174 -44.49 -2.97 18.07
CA ALA A 174 -43.65 -3.87 18.84
C ALA A 174 -42.14 -3.55 18.66
N LEU A 175 -41.72 -3.34 17.41
CA LEU A 175 -40.33 -2.94 17.13
C LEU A 175 -40.04 -1.53 17.68
N GLY A 176 -41.00 -0.61 17.64
CA GLY A 176 -40.89 0.72 18.24
C GLY A 176 -40.63 0.62 19.73
N ASN A 177 -41.38 -0.25 20.45
CA ASN A 177 -41.20 -0.52 21.87
C ASN A 177 -39.82 -1.07 22.18
N LEU A 178 -39.35 -2.05 21.38
CA LEU A 178 -38.01 -2.60 21.51
C LEU A 178 -36.92 -1.53 21.35
N PHE A 179 -36.99 -0.69 20.32
CA PHE A 179 -36.00 0.37 20.08
C PHE A 179 -36.10 1.53 21.11
N ALA A 180 -37.25 1.70 21.77
CA ALA A 180 -37.42 2.64 22.85
C ALA A 180 -36.88 2.10 24.20
N ASP A 181 -36.72 0.80 24.35
CA ASP A 181 -36.12 0.21 25.54
C ASP A 181 -34.66 0.65 25.72
N SER A 182 -34.35 1.04 26.96
CA SER A 182 -33.03 1.61 27.27
C SER A 182 -31.90 0.59 27.16
N ALA A 183 -32.14 -0.68 27.53
CA ALA A 183 -31.11 -1.71 27.45
C ALA A 183 -30.80 -2.10 26.02
N PHE A 184 -31.85 -2.23 25.19
CA PHE A 184 -31.69 -2.49 23.76
C PHE A 184 -31.04 -1.29 23.02
N SER A 185 -31.55 -0.08 23.26
CA SER A 185 -31.04 1.17 22.70
C SER A 185 -29.52 1.36 22.99
N ASN A 186 -29.10 1.04 24.24
CA ASN A 186 -27.68 1.08 24.60
C ASN A 186 -26.83 0.05 23.83
N LYS A 187 -27.36 -1.14 23.54
CA LYS A 187 -26.67 -2.13 22.68
C LYS A 187 -26.51 -1.59 21.25
N VAL A 188 -27.57 -1.05 20.66
CA VAL A 188 -27.55 -0.43 19.32
C VAL A 188 -26.53 0.72 19.28
N LYS A 189 -26.53 1.59 20.29
CA LYS A 189 -25.55 2.67 20.42
C LYS A 189 -24.13 2.14 20.52
N SER A 190 -23.89 1.08 21.29
CA SER A 190 -22.58 0.44 21.41
C SER A 190 -22.08 -0.09 20.06
N VAL A 191 -22.95 -0.69 19.23
CA VAL A 191 -22.60 -1.11 17.86
C VAL A 191 -22.12 0.10 17.04
N SER A 192 -22.84 1.22 17.08
CA SER A 192 -22.51 2.45 16.36
C SER A 192 -21.17 3.06 16.83
N GLU A 193 -20.92 3.14 18.14
CA GLU A 193 -19.67 3.65 18.69
C GLU A 193 -18.46 2.78 18.33
N LYS A 194 -18.66 1.46 18.31
CA LYS A 194 -17.62 0.52 17.83
C LYS A 194 -17.37 0.68 16.32
N GLN A 195 -18.39 0.97 15.53
CA GLN A 195 -18.24 1.26 14.10
C GLN A 195 -17.38 2.50 13.87
N ASP A 196 -17.54 3.57 14.65
CA ASP A 196 -16.69 4.76 14.59
C ASP A 196 -15.23 4.43 14.96
N THR A 197 -15.04 3.57 15.96
CA THR A 197 -13.72 3.07 16.36
C THR A 197 -13.07 2.27 15.24
N VAL A 198 -13.82 1.33 14.64
CA VAL A 198 -13.36 0.52 13.49
C VAL A 198 -12.99 1.41 12.30
N ASN A 199 -13.81 2.41 11.97
CA ASN A 199 -13.53 3.36 10.89
C ASN A 199 -12.24 4.16 11.15
N SER A 200 -11.96 4.50 12.41
CA SER A 200 -10.75 5.21 12.80
C SER A 200 -9.51 4.32 12.69
N LEU A 201 -9.62 3.04 13.05
CA LEU A 201 -8.55 2.04 12.91
C LEU A 201 -8.29 1.71 11.44
N LEU A 202 -9.35 1.57 10.62
CA LEU A 202 -9.23 1.32 9.19
C LEU A 202 -8.38 2.37 8.47
N LYS A 203 -8.54 3.65 8.84
CA LYS A 203 -7.72 4.75 8.30
C LYS A 203 -6.23 4.57 8.62
N LYS A 204 -5.89 4.00 9.77
CA LYS A 204 -4.49 3.72 10.16
C LYS A 204 -3.89 2.54 9.41
N LEU A 205 -4.71 1.65 8.88
CA LEU A 205 -4.29 0.48 8.12
C LEU A 205 -4.13 0.74 6.61
N ASN A 206 -4.47 1.93 6.14
CA ASN A 206 -4.20 2.33 4.77
C ASN A 206 -2.68 2.25 4.49
N ASN A 207 -2.29 1.78 3.31
CA ASN A 207 -0.91 1.55 2.90
C ASN A 207 -0.20 0.44 3.71
N PRO A 208 -0.70 -0.81 3.61
CA PRO A 208 -0.10 -1.95 4.30
C PRO A 208 1.34 -2.20 3.84
N PRO A 209 2.25 -2.56 4.76
CA PRO A 209 3.52 -3.16 4.38
C PRO A 209 3.31 -4.35 3.46
N GLN A 210 4.31 -4.66 2.60
CA GLN A 210 4.17 -5.69 1.56
C GLN A 210 3.69 -7.05 2.12
N GLU A 211 4.16 -7.43 3.28
CA GLU A 211 3.83 -8.68 3.97
C GLU A 211 2.39 -8.72 4.52
N TYR A 212 1.75 -7.56 4.73
CA TYR A 212 0.38 -7.46 5.25
C TYR A 212 -0.68 -7.15 4.17
N LYS A 213 -0.32 -7.11 2.89
CA LYS A 213 -1.28 -6.78 1.82
C LYS A 213 -2.44 -7.76 1.77
N GLU A 214 -2.15 -9.06 1.85
CA GLU A 214 -3.19 -10.09 1.83
C GLU A 214 -4.07 -10.01 3.08
N ALA A 215 -3.47 -9.84 4.26
CA ALA A 215 -4.20 -9.61 5.50
C ALA A 215 -5.11 -8.37 5.42
N TYR A 216 -4.63 -7.30 4.83
CA TYR A 216 -5.42 -6.08 4.62
C TYR A 216 -6.62 -6.31 3.70
N ASP A 217 -6.44 -7.09 2.61
CA ASP A 217 -7.55 -7.42 1.71
C ASP A 217 -8.60 -8.28 2.42
N LYS A 218 -8.19 -9.28 3.21
CA LYS A 218 -9.11 -10.08 4.04
C LYS A 218 -9.79 -9.26 5.13
N MET A 219 -9.09 -8.32 5.72
CA MET A 219 -9.68 -7.39 6.70
C MET A 219 -10.76 -6.51 6.07
N LYS A 220 -10.58 -6.05 4.82
CA LYS A 220 -11.63 -5.30 4.10
C LYS A 220 -12.88 -6.16 3.83
N GLU A 221 -12.69 -7.44 3.43
CA GLU A 221 -13.80 -8.37 3.26
C GLU A 221 -14.56 -8.56 4.58
N PHE A 222 -13.83 -8.66 5.69
CA PHE A 222 -14.43 -8.74 7.03
C PHE A 222 -15.14 -7.45 7.43
N TYR A 223 -14.55 -6.30 7.14
CA TYR A 223 -15.18 -5.00 7.38
C TYR A 223 -16.51 -4.86 6.63
N ASP A 224 -16.59 -5.24 5.36
CA ASP A 224 -17.82 -5.17 4.57
C ASP A 224 -18.92 -6.10 5.13
N ALA A 225 -18.55 -7.31 5.58
CA ALA A 225 -19.47 -8.22 6.24
C ALA A 225 -19.97 -7.67 7.59
N TYR A 226 -19.06 -7.13 8.40
CA TYR A 226 -19.34 -6.50 9.68
C TYR A 226 -20.31 -5.31 9.54
N ILE A 227 -20.07 -4.40 8.59
CA ILE A 227 -20.94 -3.26 8.33
C ILE A 227 -22.33 -3.70 7.92
N THR A 228 -22.44 -4.75 7.09
CA THR A 228 -23.72 -5.30 6.67
C THR A 228 -24.52 -5.81 7.86
N LEU A 229 -23.92 -6.61 8.74
CA LEU A 229 -24.57 -7.13 9.94
C LEU A 229 -24.96 -6.00 10.92
N SER A 230 -24.05 -5.04 11.14
CA SER A 230 -24.29 -3.89 12.01
C SER A 230 -25.47 -3.04 11.54
N ASN A 231 -25.58 -2.79 10.24
CA ASN A 231 -26.70 -2.03 9.68
C ASN A 231 -28.04 -2.74 9.87
N LEU A 232 -28.07 -4.07 9.69
CA LEU A 232 -29.30 -4.85 9.95
C LEU A 232 -29.73 -4.79 11.41
N ALA A 233 -28.78 -4.78 12.35
CA ALA A 233 -29.06 -4.67 13.78
C ALA A 233 -29.49 -3.27 14.22
N THR A 234 -29.03 -2.22 13.52
CA THR A 234 -29.31 -0.82 13.92
C THR A 234 -30.47 -0.18 13.15
N SER A 235 -30.81 -0.70 11.97
CA SER A 235 -31.82 -0.16 11.06
C SER A 235 -32.52 -1.27 10.30
N PRO A 236 -33.32 -2.11 10.99
CA PRO A 236 -34.06 -3.19 10.34
C PRO A 236 -35.05 -2.63 9.31
N SER A 237 -35.18 -3.31 8.16
CA SER A 237 -36.08 -2.87 7.08
C SER A 237 -36.55 -4.05 6.24
N GLY A 238 -37.59 -3.84 5.44
CA GLY A 238 -38.18 -4.85 4.57
C GLY A 238 -39.33 -5.60 5.26
N ASN A 239 -39.41 -6.92 5.08
CA ASN A 239 -40.33 -7.81 5.78
C ASN A 239 -39.56 -8.87 6.58
N LEU A 240 -40.22 -9.54 7.51
CA LEU A 240 -39.60 -10.51 8.43
C LEU A 240 -38.77 -11.57 7.65
N GLN A 241 -39.31 -12.10 6.54
CA GLN A 241 -38.63 -13.15 5.77
C GLN A 241 -37.33 -12.65 5.14
N THR A 242 -37.39 -11.49 4.46
CA THR A 242 -36.20 -10.91 3.83
C THR A 242 -35.17 -10.46 4.84
N TYR A 243 -35.61 -9.86 5.95
CA TYR A 243 -34.77 -9.48 7.05
C TYR A 243 -34.03 -10.68 7.65
N SER A 244 -34.79 -11.75 7.99
CA SER A 244 -34.22 -12.97 8.61
C SER A 244 -33.21 -13.66 7.71
N ASN A 245 -33.46 -13.72 6.41
CA ASN A 245 -32.51 -14.29 5.44
C ASN A 245 -31.25 -13.44 5.35
N SER A 246 -31.38 -12.13 5.14
CA SER A 246 -30.24 -11.21 5.02
C SER A 246 -29.38 -11.20 6.30
N PHE A 247 -30.05 -11.26 7.46
CA PHE A 247 -29.35 -11.30 8.74
C PHE A 247 -28.54 -12.59 8.90
N SER A 248 -29.13 -13.75 8.61
CA SER A 248 -28.44 -15.05 8.72
C SER A 248 -27.27 -15.18 7.74
N GLU A 249 -27.40 -14.62 6.53
CA GLU A 249 -26.34 -14.57 5.54
C GLU A 249 -25.20 -13.65 6.00
N ALA A 250 -25.53 -12.46 6.53
CA ALA A 250 -24.54 -11.51 7.03
C ALA A 250 -23.77 -12.06 8.23
N ASP A 251 -24.46 -12.67 9.19
CA ASP A 251 -23.85 -13.29 10.36
C ASP A 251 -22.90 -14.42 9.96
N THR A 252 -23.34 -15.34 9.10
CA THR A 252 -22.50 -16.41 8.55
C THR A 252 -21.26 -15.85 7.85
N LYS A 253 -21.42 -14.78 7.07
CA LYS A 253 -20.32 -14.15 6.35
C LYS A 253 -19.31 -13.51 7.30
N VAL A 254 -19.76 -12.84 8.37
CA VAL A 254 -18.92 -12.29 9.44
C VAL A 254 -18.03 -13.38 10.04
N MET A 255 -18.63 -14.51 10.44
CA MET A 255 -17.88 -15.62 11.05
C MET A 255 -16.87 -16.22 10.07
N ASN A 256 -17.20 -16.36 8.80
CA ASN A 256 -16.28 -16.89 7.78
C ASN A 256 -15.12 -15.92 7.52
N CYS A 257 -15.36 -14.62 7.45
CA CYS A 257 -14.33 -13.61 7.29
C CYS A 257 -13.43 -13.55 8.55
N TYR A 258 -13.99 -13.62 9.74
CA TYR A 258 -13.21 -13.70 10.97
C TYR A 258 -12.27 -14.91 10.99
N LYS A 259 -12.76 -16.12 10.65
CA LYS A 259 -11.94 -17.32 10.54
C LYS A 259 -10.79 -17.15 9.53
N ALA A 260 -11.05 -16.50 8.40
CA ALA A 260 -10.02 -16.20 7.42
C ALA A 260 -8.97 -15.20 7.96
N MET A 261 -9.37 -14.27 8.84
CA MET A 261 -8.45 -13.32 9.48
C MET A 261 -7.56 -13.96 10.54
N GLN A 262 -8.00 -15.03 11.22
CA GLN A 262 -7.24 -15.65 12.30
C GLN A 262 -5.84 -16.09 11.87
N VAL A 263 -5.67 -16.54 10.62
CA VAL A 263 -4.37 -16.95 10.05
C VAL A 263 -3.32 -15.84 10.12
N TYR A 264 -3.73 -14.57 10.12
CA TYR A 264 -2.85 -13.40 10.13
C TYR A 264 -2.67 -12.78 11.52
N LEU A 265 -3.29 -13.34 12.56
CA LEU A 265 -3.28 -12.79 13.92
C LEU A 265 -2.39 -13.60 14.89
N GLU A 266 -1.88 -14.74 14.46
CA GLU A 266 -1.14 -15.71 15.29
C GLU A 266 0.37 -15.43 15.39
N GLU A 267 0.85 -14.22 14.99
CA GLU A 267 2.26 -13.83 15.17
C GLU A 267 2.51 -13.06 16.48
#